data_91101534cb66c358d6e7320160e22105
#
_entry.id   91101534cb66c358d6e7320160e22105
#
_cell.length_a   1.000
_cell.length_b   1.000
_cell.length_c   1.000
_cell.angle_alpha   90.00
_cell.angle_beta   90.00
_cell.angle_gamma   90.00
#
_symmetry.space_group_name_H-M   'P 1'
#
loop_
_entity.id
_entity.type
_entity.pdbx_description
1 polymer ?
#
loop_
_entity_poly.entity_id
_entity_poly.type
_entity_poly.pdbx_seq_one_letter_code
_entity_poly.pdbx_strand_id
1 'polypeptide(L)'
;MGEEKEMTAQKMTAQEIIAFIGNAEKKTNVKVTFEGELAAAVPENVLKLGNVLFGDWKDIEPLLANRTENKDYVVEQDGRNSAVPLLDKRHLNARIEPGAIIRDQVTIEDNAVVMMGAVINIGAEIGAGTMIDMGAVLGGRAIVGKNSHIGAGAVLAGVIEPASA
;
A
#
# COMPACT_ATOMS: atom_id res chain seq x y z
N MET A 1 21.43 -6.16 -21.79
CA MET A 1 20.19 -5.49 -21.43
C MET A 1 20.38 -5.06 -19.99
N GLY A 2 20.62 -3.75 -19.75
CA GLY A 2 20.79 -3.24 -18.38
C GLY A 2 19.45 -3.27 -17.68
N GLU A 3 19.41 -3.88 -16.49
CA GLU A 3 18.29 -3.70 -15.58
C GLU A 3 18.22 -2.20 -15.27
N GLU A 4 17.19 -1.50 -15.76
CA GLU A 4 16.82 -0.20 -15.22
C GLU A 4 16.46 -0.45 -13.76
N LYS A 5 17.36 -0.09 -12.86
CA LYS A 5 17.16 -0.16 -11.42
C LYS A 5 16.04 0.82 -11.10
N GLU A 6 14.86 0.30 -10.87
CA GLU A 6 13.68 1.09 -10.51
C GLU A 6 14.05 1.99 -9.32
N MET A 7 13.96 3.31 -9.53
CA MET A 7 14.41 4.29 -8.54
C MET A 7 13.39 4.30 -7.39
N THR A 8 13.84 3.93 -6.20
CA THR A 8 12.98 3.91 -5.01
C THR A 8 12.60 5.32 -4.55
N ALA A 9 11.44 5.46 -3.90
CA ALA A 9 10.93 6.76 -3.45
C ALA A 9 11.90 7.52 -2.54
N GLN A 10 12.78 6.85 -1.80
CA GLN A 10 13.83 7.47 -0.98
C GLN A 10 14.86 8.25 -1.81
N LYS A 11 15.07 7.86 -3.06
CA LYS A 11 16.02 8.52 -3.98
C LYS A 11 15.36 9.53 -4.90
N MET A 12 14.05 9.55 -4.96
CA MET A 12 13.28 10.48 -5.78
C MET A 12 13.22 11.87 -5.13
N THR A 13 13.22 12.90 -5.94
CA THR A 13 12.81 14.25 -5.52
C THR A 13 11.32 14.30 -5.23
N ALA A 14 10.86 15.35 -4.57
CA ALA A 14 9.43 15.55 -4.32
C ALA A 14 8.61 15.57 -5.62
N GLN A 15 9.11 16.27 -6.65
CA GLN A 15 8.47 16.33 -7.97
C GLN A 15 8.39 14.97 -8.66
N GLU A 16 9.42 14.15 -8.55
CA GLU A 16 9.43 12.79 -9.12
C GLU A 16 8.41 11.89 -8.41
N ILE A 17 8.26 11.98 -7.08
CA ILE A 17 7.22 11.23 -6.35
C ILE A 17 5.82 11.72 -6.74
N ILE A 18 5.60 13.03 -6.84
CA ILE A 18 4.32 13.59 -7.30
C ILE A 18 3.99 13.08 -8.70
N ALA A 19 4.96 13.11 -9.62
CA ALA A 19 4.78 12.59 -10.97
C ALA A 19 4.51 11.06 -10.97
N PHE A 20 5.23 10.30 -10.16
CA PHE A 20 5.02 8.86 -9.99
C PHE A 20 3.58 8.57 -9.55
N ILE A 21 3.10 9.24 -8.48
CA ILE A 21 1.73 9.06 -7.99
C ILE A 21 0.70 9.54 -9.03
N GLY A 22 0.97 10.66 -9.70
CA GLY A 22 0.08 11.25 -10.72
C GLY A 22 -0.11 10.34 -11.91
N ASN A 23 0.99 9.75 -12.40
CA ASN A 23 1.03 8.91 -13.60
C ASN A 23 0.70 7.44 -13.31
N ALA A 24 0.74 7.00 -12.04
CA ALA A 24 0.43 5.62 -11.68
C ALA A 24 -0.99 5.25 -12.11
N GLU A 25 -1.15 4.03 -12.62
CA GLU A 25 -2.46 3.47 -12.91
C GLU A 25 -3.29 3.41 -11.62
N LYS A 26 -4.50 3.98 -11.67
CA LYS A 26 -5.42 3.96 -10.52
C LYS A 26 -6.19 2.65 -10.53
N LYS A 27 -6.09 1.86 -9.46
CA LYS A 27 -6.72 0.55 -9.32
C LYS A 27 -7.69 0.50 -8.15
N THR A 28 -8.77 -0.22 -8.34
CA THR A 28 -9.69 -0.63 -7.28
C THR A 28 -9.51 -2.12 -7.05
N ASN A 29 -8.47 -2.48 -6.29
CA ASN A 29 -8.17 -3.87 -6.02
C ASN A 29 -9.25 -4.48 -5.13
N VAL A 30 -9.73 -5.64 -5.55
CA VAL A 30 -10.76 -6.39 -4.83
C VAL A 30 -10.37 -7.86 -4.68
N LYS A 31 -10.93 -8.48 -3.67
CA LYS A 31 -11.02 -9.93 -3.55
C LYS A 31 -12.49 -10.30 -3.67
N VAL A 32 -12.82 -11.18 -4.61
CA VAL A 32 -14.18 -11.67 -4.84
C VAL A 32 -14.23 -13.16 -4.58
N THR A 33 -15.12 -13.56 -3.68
CA THR A 33 -15.49 -14.98 -3.49
C THR A 33 -16.82 -15.21 -4.20
N PHE A 34 -16.90 -16.23 -5.04
CA PHE A 34 -18.08 -16.49 -5.89
C PHE A 34 -18.43 -17.99 -5.91
N GLU A 35 -19.69 -18.28 -6.30
CA GLU A 35 -20.16 -19.64 -6.54
C GLU A 35 -20.50 -19.84 -8.02
N GLY A 36 -20.35 -21.09 -8.51
CA GLY A 36 -20.69 -21.48 -9.89
C GLY A 36 -19.70 -20.98 -10.94
N GLU A 37 -20.15 -20.91 -12.20
CA GLU A 37 -19.30 -20.58 -13.33
C GLU A 37 -19.26 -19.06 -13.61
N LEU A 38 -18.13 -18.56 -14.04
CA LEU A 38 -17.97 -17.16 -14.45
C LEU A 38 -18.59 -16.92 -15.83
N ALA A 39 -19.02 -15.69 -16.10
CA ALA A 39 -19.65 -15.31 -17.36
C ALA A 39 -18.67 -15.29 -18.55
N ALA A 40 -17.36 -15.21 -18.29
CA ALA A 40 -16.33 -15.15 -19.31
C ALA A 40 -15.01 -15.78 -18.81
N ALA A 41 -14.05 -15.93 -19.73
CA ALA A 41 -12.69 -16.35 -19.40
C ALA A 41 -12.01 -15.31 -18.52
N VAL A 42 -11.25 -15.77 -17.53
CA VAL A 42 -10.52 -14.91 -16.60
C VAL A 42 -9.31 -14.30 -17.33
N PRO A 43 -9.18 -12.96 -17.40
CA PRO A 43 -8.03 -12.32 -18.01
C PRO A 43 -6.72 -12.57 -17.23
N GLU A 44 -5.57 -12.43 -17.91
CA GLU A 44 -4.25 -12.72 -17.33
C GLU A 44 -3.89 -11.84 -16.11
N ASN A 45 -4.41 -10.64 -16.06
CA ASN A 45 -4.20 -9.68 -14.95
C ASN A 45 -5.13 -9.90 -13.74
N VAL A 46 -5.98 -10.94 -13.78
CA VAL A 46 -6.82 -11.37 -12.65
C VAL A 46 -6.35 -12.74 -12.17
N LEU A 47 -5.97 -12.82 -10.90
CA LEU A 47 -5.62 -14.11 -10.29
C LEU A 47 -6.89 -14.84 -9.87
N LYS A 48 -7.08 -16.06 -10.40
CA LYS A 48 -8.14 -16.98 -9.95
C LYS A 48 -7.56 -18.14 -9.16
N LEU A 49 -8.02 -18.31 -7.93
CA LEU A 49 -7.71 -19.46 -7.08
C LEU A 49 -9.00 -20.14 -6.63
N GLY A 50 -9.36 -21.27 -7.25
CA GLY A 50 -10.65 -21.92 -6.98
C GLY A 50 -11.82 -20.96 -7.26
N ASN A 51 -12.59 -20.67 -6.23
CA ASN A 51 -13.75 -19.76 -6.28
C ASN A 51 -13.41 -18.34 -5.78
N VAL A 52 -12.14 -17.94 -5.83
CA VAL A 52 -11.70 -16.60 -5.40
C VAL A 52 -10.95 -15.92 -6.55
N LEU A 53 -11.30 -14.65 -6.79
CA LEU A 53 -10.64 -13.75 -7.74
C LEU A 53 -9.94 -12.64 -6.99
N PHE A 54 -8.75 -12.24 -7.48
CA PHE A 54 -8.00 -11.08 -6.99
C PHE A 54 -7.60 -10.23 -8.20
N GLY A 55 -7.88 -8.94 -8.16
CA GLY A 55 -7.53 -8.02 -9.24
C GLY A 55 -8.25 -6.68 -9.15
N ASP A 56 -8.13 -5.89 -10.20
CA ASP A 56 -8.86 -4.63 -10.33
C ASP A 56 -10.35 -4.90 -10.62
N TRP A 57 -11.22 -4.17 -9.97
CA TRP A 57 -12.67 -4.30 -10.12
C TRP A 57 -13.14 -4.19 -11.59
N LYS A 58 -12.55 -3.28 -12.37
CA LYS A 58 -12.89 -3.12 -13.79
C LYS A 58 -12.72 -4.39 -14.63
N ASP A 59 -11.76 -5.25 -14.23
CA ASP A 59 -11.45 -6.49 -14.93
C ASP A 59 -12.26 -7.69 -14.37
N ILE A 60 -12.71 -7.60 -13.12
CA ILE A 60 -13.48 -8.64 -12.44
C ILE A 60 -14.99 -8.46 -12.65
N GLU A 61 -15.50 -7.24 -12.60
CA GLU A 61 -16.95 -6.96 -12.73
C GLU A 61 -17.61 -7.64 -13.93
N PRO A 62 -17.01 -7.64 -15.15
CA PRO A 62 -17.60 -8.32 -16.31
C PRO A 62 -17.73 -9.84 -16.14
N LEU A 63 -16.87 -10.47 -15.32
CA LEU A 63 -16.91 -11.91 -15.06
C LEU A 63 -18.12 -12.32 -14.22
N LEU A 64 -18.73 -11.36 -13.51
CA LEU A 64 -19.86 -11.55 -12.60
C LEU A 64 -21.20 -11.18 -13.24
N ALA A 65 -21.23 -10.97 -14.56
CA ALA A 65 -22.45 -10.62 -15.27
C ALA A 65 -23.59 -11.64 -14.99
N ASN A 66 -24.81 -11.12 -14.80
CA ASN A 66 -26.01 -11.87 -14.43
C ASN A 66 -25.97 -12.55 -13.05
N ARG A 67 -25.13 -12.08 -12.15
CA ARG A 67 -25.02 -12.54 -10.76
C ARG A 67 -25.45 -11.45 -9.79
N THR A 68 -25.88 -11.86 -8.62
CA THR A 68 -26.34 -10.96 -7.55
C THR A 68 -25.34 -10.95 -6.41
N GLU A 69 -24.84 -9.76 -6.06
CA GLU A 69 -23.97 -9.57 -4.88
C GLU A 69 -24.70 -9.99 -3.61
N ASN A 70 -23.94 -10.53 -2.65
CA ASN A 70 -24.42 -11.11 -1.39
C ASN A 70 -25.33 -12.34 -1.54
N LYS A 71 -25.42 -12.89 -2.74
CA LYS A 71 -26.12 -14.15 -3.04
C LYS A 71 -25.19 -15.11 -3.79
N ASP A 72 -24.65 -14.64 -4.91
CA ASP A 72 -23.83 -15.45 -5.81
C ASP A 72 -22.33 -15.13 -5.68
N TYR A 73 -22.01 -13.95 -5.10
CA TYR A 73 -20.64 -13.53 -4.81
C TYR A 73 -20.59 -12.48 -3.69
N VAL A 74 -19.41 -12.33 -3.10
CA VAL A 74 -19.10 -11.30 -2.09
C VAL A 74 -17.81 -10.57 -2.50
N VAL A 75 -17.79 -9.25 -2.35
CA VAL A 75 -16.64 -8.39 -2.64
C VAL A 75 -16.02 -7.86 -1.35
N GLU A 76 -14.71 -8.02 -1.22
CA GLU A 76 -13.90 -7.39 -0.19
C GLU A 76 -13.00 -6.34 -0.83
N GLN A 77 -13.00 -5.11 -0.32
CA GLN A 77 -12.15 -4.02 -0.80
C GLN A 77 -11.73 -3.10 0.35
N ASP A 78 -10.59 -2.44 0.22
CA ASP A 78 -10.05 -1.49 1.20
C ASP A 78 -9.73 -0.11 0.61
N GLY A 79 -9.85 0.06 -0.70
CA GLY A 79 -9.60 1.32 -1.37
C GLY A 79 -10.29 1.42 -2.71
N ARG A 80 -10.28 2.62 -3.30
CA ARG A 80 -10.81 2.90 -4.64
C ARG A 80 -9.89 3.84 -5.39
N ASN A 81 -9.61 3.51 -6.66
CA ASN A 81 -8.74 4.32 -7.53
C ASN A 81 -7.41 4.67 -6.85
N SER A 82 -6.81 3.70 -6.15
CA SER A 82 -5.55 3.90 -5.44
C SER A 82 -4.37 3.87 -6.42
N ALA A 83 -3.43 4.81 -6.25
CA ALA A 83 -2.21 4.92 -7.05
C ALA A 83 -1.04 4.14 -6.44
N VAL A 84 -1.03 3.98 -5.11
CA VAL A 84 0.08 3.38 -4.37
C VAL A 84 -0.49 2.33 -3.43
N PRO A 85 -0.09 1.05 -3.58
CA PRO A 85 -0.54 -0.01 -2.69
C PRO A 85 0.02 0.17 -1.27
N LEU A 86 -0.42 -0.67 -0.35
CA LEU A 86 0.19 -0.80 0.97
C LEU A 86 1.46 -1.64 0.89
N LEU A 87 2.38 -1.38 1.82
CA LEU A 87 3.65 -2.11 1.95
C LEU A 87 3.41 -3.58 2.26
N ASP A 88 4.12 -4.47 1.57
CA ASP A 88 4.18 -5.88 1.95
C ASP A 88 5.05 -6.05 3.21
N LYS A 89 4.40 -6.38 4.31
CA LYS A 89 5.02 -6.47 5.64
C LYS A 89 5.55 -7.85 6.00
N ARG A 90 5.32 -8.87 5.17
CA ARG A 90 5.57 -10.28 5.51
C ARG A 90 7.03 -10.64 5.79
N HIS A 91 7.95 -9.89 5.18
CA HIS A 91 9.39 -10.17 5.22
C HIS A 91 10.21 -9.14 6.00
N LEU A 92 9.55 -8.24 6.73
CA LEU A 92 10.22 -7.23 7.54
C LEU A 92 10.60 -7.80 8.91
N ASN A 93 11.84 -7.57 9.34
CA ASN A 93 12.30 -7.90 10.69
C ASN A 93 11.94 -6.79 11.69
N ALA A 94 10.66 -6.45 11.76
CA ALA A 94 10.10 -5.39 12.59
C ALA A 94 8.78 -5.83 13.20
N ARG A 95 8.39 -5.22 14.33
CA ARG A 95 7.07 -5.42 14.92
C ARG A 95 6.11 -4.35 14.38
N ILE A 96 5.09 -4.76 13.66
CA ILE A 96 4.07 -3.87 13.08
C ILE A 96 2.71 -4.31 13.58
N GLU A 97 2.09 -3.48 14.41
CA GLU A 97 0.80 -3.79 15.03
C GLU A 97 -0.36 -3.65 14.03
N PRO A 98 -1.46 -4.38 14.25
CA PRO A 98 -2.67 -4.25 13.44
C PRO A 98 -3.18 -2.80 13.40
N GLY A 99 -3.71 -2.36 12.25
CA GLY A 99 -4.24 -1.01 12.06
C GLY A 99 -3.18 0.04 11.71
N ALA A 100 -1.90 -0.31 11.62
CA ALA A 100 -0.90 0.56 11.02
C ALA A 100 -1.09 0.61 9.50
N ILE A 101 -1.18 1.81 8.92
CA ILE A 101 -1.34 2.07 7.49
C ILE A 101 -0.01 2.54 6.94
N ILE A 102 0.64 1.71 6.15
CA ILE A 102 1.97 1.97 5.62
C ILE A 102 1.91 1.82 4.09
N ARG A 103 2.21 2.89 3.36
CA ARG A 103 2.25 2.86 1.90
C ARG A 103 3.50 2.15 1.40
N ASP A 104 3.41 1.63 0.19
CA ASP A 104 4.56 1.02 -0.48
C ASP A 104 5.75 1.98 -0.58
N GLN A 105 6.95 1.41 -0.78
CA GLN A 105 8.22 2.14 -0.79
C GLN A 105 8.55 2.90 0.52
N VAL A 106 8.03 2.47 1.65
CA VAL A 106 8.53 2.85 2.98
C VAL A 106 9.64 1.89 3.39
N THR A 107 10.74 2.42 3.90
CA THR A 107 11.83 1.61 4.46
C THR A 107 11.67 1.49 5.97
N ILE A 108 11.66 0.25 6.47
CA ILE A 108 11.62 -0.06 7.90
C ILE A 108 12.79 -0.99 8.21
N GLU A 109 13.75 -0.50 9.00
CA GLU A 109 14.93 -1.27 9.40
C GLU A 109 14.63 -2.24 10.55
N ASP A 110 15.60 -3.12 10.82
CA ASP A 110 15.47 -4.19 11.80
C ASP A 110 15.11 -3.71 13.21
N ASN A 111 14.29 -4.52 13.89
CA ASN A 111 13.83 -4.29 15.26
C ASN A 111 13.06 -2.99 15.48
N ALA A 112 12.62 -2.33 14.42
CA ALA A 112 11.70 -1.20 14.54
C ALA A 112 10.33 -1.67 15.05
N VAL A 113 9.60 -0.75 15.67
CA VAL A 113 8.25 -0.99 16.20
C VAL A 113 7.31 0.06 15.63
N VAL A 114 6.25 -0.38 14.95
CA VAL A 114 5.18 0.50 14.46
C VAL A 114 3.89 0.11 15.16
N MET A 115 3.35 1.04 15.94
CA MET A 115 2.15 0.80 16.75
C MET A 115 0.87 1.01 15.94
N MET A 116 -0.25 0.55 16.53
CA MET A 116 -1.57 0.64 15.91
C MET A 116 -1.97 2.08 15.56
N GLY A 117 -2.60 2.26 14.40
CA GLY A 117 -3.08 3.57 13.94
C GLY A 117 -2.00 4.50 13.41
N ALA A 118 -0.72 4.10 13.39
CA ALA A 118 0.31 4.87 12.72
C ALA A 118 0.04 4.95 11.21
N VAL A 119 0.27 6.13 10.60
CA VAL A 119 0.10 6.37 9.17
C VAL A 119 1.42 6.81 8.58
N ILE A 120 1.96 6.03 7.66
CA ILE A 120 3.30 6.24 7.11
C ILE A 120 3.22 6.34 5.59
N ASN A 121 3.60 7.51 5.07
CA ASN A 121 3.50 7.80 3.65
C ASN A 121 4.74 7.33 2.87
N ILE A 122 4.59 7.22 1.54
CA ILE A 122 5.61 6.78 0.59
C ILE A 122 6.96 7.49 0.78
N GLY A 123 8.04 6.74 0.69
CA GLY A 123 9.41 7.26 0.78
C GLY A 123 9.89 7.58 2.20
N ALA A 124 9.08 7.35 3.23
CA ALA A 124 9.55 7.50 4.60
C ALA A 124 10.55 6.41 4.97
N GLU A 125 11.48 6.75 5.86
CA GLU A 125 12.54 5.86 6.36
C GLU A 125 12.49 5.78 7.88
N ILE A 126 12.47 4.58 8.42
CA ILE A 126 12.45 4.30 9.86
C ILE A 126 13.69 3.47 10.20
N GLY A 127 14.59 4.08 10.96
CA GLY A 127 15.85 3.45 11.37
C GLY A 127 15.67 2.32 12.38
N ALA A 128 16.69 1.45 12.45
CA ALA A 128 16.69 0.26 13.30
C ALA A 128 16.41 0.58 14.77
N GLY A 129 15.61 -0.26 15.44
CA GLY A 129 15.26 -0.12 16.85
C GLY A 129 14.38 1.09 17.19
N THR A 130 13.86 1.78 16.18
CA THR A 130 13.02 2.98 16.35
C THR A 130 11.56 2.58 16.61
N MET A 131 10.90 3.32 17.48
CA MET A 131 9.46 3.18 17.74
C MET A 131 8.66 4.34 17.10
N ILE A 132 7.68 3.99 16.32
CA ILE A 132 6.62 4.89 15.84
C ILE A 132 5.35 4.55 16.62
N ASP A 133 4.98 5.43 17.53
CA ASP A 133 3.92 5.16 18.51
C ASP A 133 2.51 5.34 17.93
N MET A 134 1.49 5.05 18.74
CA MET A 134 0.09 4.98 18.34
C MET A 134 -0.39 6.27 17.66
N GLY A 135 -0.98 6.14 16.47
CA GLY A 135 -1.57 7.26 15.75
C GLY A 135 -0.57 8.31 15.25
N ALA A 136 0.73 8.05 15.33
CA ALA A 136 1.73 8.95 14.76
C ALA A 136 1.63 8.99 13.23
N VAL A 137 1.90 10.15 12.63
CA VAL A 137 1.85 10.36 11.19
C VAL A 137 3.23 10.74 10.66
N LEU A 138 3.74 9.96 9.73
CA LEU A 138 4.96 10.27 8.97
C LEU A 138 4.57 10.68 7.54
N GLY A 139 4.83 11.93 7.21
CA GLY A 139 4.65 12.46 5.85
C GLY A 139 5.62 11.82 4.86
N GLY A 140 5.37 12.04 3.58
CA GLY A 140 6.22 11.48 2.53
C GLY A 140 7.69 11.89 2.67
N ARG A 141 8.60 10.91 2.55
CA ARG A 141 10.05 11.08 2.71
C ARG A 141 10.51 11.54 4.10
N ALA A 142 9.66 11.44 5.14
CA ALA A 142 10.11 11.68 6.51
C ALA A 142 11.17 10.65 6.91
N ILE A 143 12.28 11.10 7.51
CA ILE A 143 13.38 10.24 7.94
C ILE A 143 13.46 10.26 9.45
N VAL A 144 13.38 9.09 10.07
CA VAL A 144 13.56 8.88 11.51
C VAL A 144 14.80 8.03 11.72
N GLY A 145 15.77 8.57 12.44
CA GLY A 145 17.04 7.87 12.75
C GLY A 145 16.85 6.65 13.65
N LYS A 146 17.95 5.90 13.83
CA LYS A 146 17.98 4.69 14.68
C LYS A 146 17.70 5.01 16.14
N ASN A 147 17.11 4.03 16.86
CA ASN A 147 16.83 4.09 18.30
C ASN A 147 16.08 5.35 18.73
N SER A 148 15.23 5.87 17.87
CA SER A 148 14.38 7.03 18.12
C SER A 148 13.00 6.60 18.63
N HIS A 149 12.26 7.53 19.23
CA HIS A 149 10.87 7.33 19.62
C HIS A 149 10.03 8.51 19.12
N ILE A 150 9.13 8.23 18.21
CA ILE A 150 8.11 9.18 17.77
C ILE A 150 6.87 8.93 18.60
N GLY A 151 6.57 9.86 19.52
CA GLY A 151 5.49 9.70 20.49
C GLY A 151 4.11 9.62 19.86
N ALA A 152 3.16 9.11 20.64
CA ALA A 152 1.79 8.91 20.19
C ALA A 152 1.15 10.23 19.68
N GLY A 153 0.50 10.14 18.51
CA GLY A 153 -0.15 11.28 17.87
C GLY A 153 0.79 12.35 17.27
N ALA A 154 2.11 12.15 17.33
CA ALA A 154 3.06 13.08 16.73
C ALA A 154 2.94 13.08 15.20
N VAL A 155 3.19 14.25 14.60
CA VAL A 155 3.19 14.44 13.15
C VAL A 155 4.55 14.91 12.68
N LEU A 156 5.22 14.11 11.86
CA LEU A 156 6.38 14.52 11.08
C LEU A 156 5.90 14.95 9.70
N ALA A 157 6.03 16.25 9.41
CA ALA A 157 5.63 16.79 8.12
C ALA A 157 6.42 16.12 6.99
N GLY A 158 5.74 15.84 5.89
CA GLY A 158 6.38 15.30 4.69
C GLY A 158 7.01 16.39 3.83
N VAL A 159 7.91 15.99 2.98
CA VAL A 159 8.58 16.86 2.01
C VAL A 159 8.18 16.55 0.57
N ILE A 160 6.95 16.10 0.35
CA ILE A 160 6.41 15.88 -1.00
C ILE A 160 5.74 17.15 -1.51
N GLU A 161 4.96 17.82 -0.68
CA GLU A 161 4.27 19.06 -1.01
C GLU A 161 4.34 20.05 0.15
N PRO A 162 4.73 21.32 -0.12
CA PRO A 162 5.25 21.80 -1.39
C PRO A 162 6.63 21.23 -1.74
N ALA A 163 6.93 21.13 -3.03
CA ALA A 163 8.17 20.55 -3.52
C ALA A 163 9.45 21.27 -3.06
N SER A 164 9.32 22.46 -2.53
CA SER A 164 10.39 23.30 -1.97
C SER A 164 10.58 23.14 -0.47
N ALA A 165 9.84 22.27 0.18
CA ALA A 165 9.95 22.04 1.63
C ALA A 165 11.08 21.07 1.97
#